data_c758bb0a217ed352bbb4c29c1fd27666
#
_entry.id   c758bb0a217ed352bbb4c29c1fd27666
#
_cell.length_a   1.000
_cell.length_b   1.000
_cell.length_c   1.000
_cell.angle_alpha   90.00
_cell.angle_beta   90.00
_cell.angle_gamma   90.00
#
_symmetry.space_group_name_H-M   'P 1'
#
loop_
_entity.id
_entity.type
_entity.pdbx_description
1 polymer ?
#
loop_
_entity_poly.entity_id
_entity_poly.type
_entity_poly.pdbx_seq_one_letter_code
_entity_poly.pdbx_strand_id
1 'polypeptide(L)'
;KFIYSYNISNNHLKIIKNALTVMVKTLYASGAKNVYFAGKKFQLINKKNIEKQISLLNKISDFKFSAVHILGGIKSGEKKNCIVDSFGKLKEHKNIFINDSSLINHNLLKNPQGTVMAIALRNIKNFLTHV
;
A
#
# COMPACT_ATOMS: atom_id res chain seq x y z
N LYS A 1 16.51 16.64 4.75
CA LYS A 1 15.76 16.19 3.56
C LYS A 1 15.81 14.68 3.54
N PHE A 2 14.64 14.02 3.68
CA PHE A 2 14.56 12.56 3.60
C PHE A 2 14.53 12.15 2.13
N ILE A 3 15.33 11.17 1.76
CA ILE A 3 15.34 10.59 0.43
C ILE A 3 14.76 9.19 0.53
N TYR A 4 13.64 8.95 -0.15
CA TYR A 4 13.05 7.63 -0.27
C TYR A 4 13.45 7.06 -1.63
N SER A 5 14.03 5.86 -1.62
CA SER A 5 14.34 5.12 -2.82
C SER A 5 13.52 3.83 -2.83
N TYR A 6 12.80 3.59 -3.91
CA TYR A 6 12.01 2.39 -4.10
C TYR A 6 12.21 1.83 -5.50
N ASN A 7 12.72 0.62 -5.58
CA ASN A 7 12.93 -0.07 -6.85
C ASN A 7 11.80 -1.05 -7.13
N ILE A 8 11.10 -0.84 -8.24
CA ILE A 8 10.09 -1.77 -8.73
C ILE A 8 10.77 -2.73 -9.71
N SER A 9 10.61 -4.04 -9.46
CA SER A 9 11.14 -5.07 -10.35
C SER A 9 10.38 -5.11 -11.69
N ASN A 10 11.02 -5.64 -12.74
CA ASN A 10 10.38 -5.85 -14.04
C ASN A 10 9.11 -6.71 -13.94
N ASN A 11 9.08 -7.67 -13.01
CA ASN A 11 7.89 -8.47 -12.77
C ASN A 11 6.74 -7.63 -12.22
N HIS A 12 7.00 -6.75 -11.25
CA HIS A 12 5.99 -5.82 -10.75
C HIS A 12 5.49 -4.86 -11.84
N LEU A 13 6.39 -4.36 -12.70
CA LEU A 13 6.00 -3.51 -13.81
C LEU A 13 5.06 -4.24 -14.78
N LYS A 14 5.32 -5.52 -15.07
CA LYS A 14 4.43 -6.37 -15.88
C LYS A 14 3.05 -6.52 -15.25
N ILE A 15 2.99 -6.78 -13.93
CA ILE A 15 1.73 -6.90 -13.19
C ILE A 15 0.94 -5.57 -13.25
N ILE A 16 1.61 -4.44 -13.04
CA ILE A 16 0.98 -3.11 -13.10
C ILE A 16 0.41 -2.84 -14.49
N LYS A 17 1.14 -3.15 -15.56
CA LYS A 17 0.66 -2.99 -16.94
C LYS A 17 -0.56 -3.86 -17.24
N ASN A 18 -0.56 -5.11 -16.78
CA ASN A 18 -1.70 -6.00 -16.92
C ASN A 18 -2.93 -5.47 -16.17
N ALA A 19 -2.75 -5.05 -14.92
CA ALA A 19 -3.82 -4.47 -14.11
C ALA A 19 -4.39 -3.19 -14.76
N LEU A 20 -3.53 -2.30 -15.27
CA LEU A 20 -3.93 -1.10 -15.99
C LEU A 20 -4.72 -1.44 -17.26
N THR A 21 -4.30 -2.45 -18.02
CA THR A 21 -5.00 -2.91 -19.21
C THR A 21 -6.42 -3.39 -18.89
N VAL A 22 -6.56 -4.22 -17.85
CA VAL A 22 -7.87 -4.70 -17.39
C VAL A 22 -8.74 -3.53 -16.96
N MET A 23 -8.20 -2.62 -16.14
CA MET A 23 -8.94 -1.45 -15.66
C MET A 23 -9.44 -0.56 -16.79
N VAL A 24 -8.61 -0.25 -17.78
CA VAL A 24 -8.99 0.57 -18.94
C VAL A 24 -10.08 -0.13 -19.76
N LYS A 25 -9.94 -1.44 -20.01
CA LYS A 25 -10.96 -2.23 -20.72
C LYS A 25 -12.31 -2.23 -19.99
N THR A 26 -12.29 -2.40 -18.66
CA THR A 26 -13.49 -2.37 -17.82
C THR A 26 -14.18 -1.00 -17.90
N LEU A 27 -13.42 0.09 -17.79
CA LEU A 27 -13.98 1.43 -17.89
C LEU A 27 -14.66 1.67 -19.24
N TYR A 28 -14.05 1.24 -20.34
CA TYR A 28 -14.68 1.33 -21.66
C TYR A 28 -15.90 0.41 -21.82
N ALA A 29 -15.86 -0.77 -21.22
CA ALA A 29 -17.02 -1.69 -21.21
C ALA A 29 -18.18 -1.11 -20.39
N SER A 30 -17.89 -0.37 -19.34
CA SER A 30 -18.88 0.33 -18.50
C SER A 30 -19.43 1.63 -19.15
N GLY A 31 -19.05 1.94 -20.39
CA GLY A 31 -19.59 3.09 -21.13
C GLY A 31 -18.77 4.38 -21.04
N ALA A 32 -17.55 4.35 -20.49
CA ALA A 32 -16.68 5.53 -20.52
C ALA A 32 -16.40 5.98 -21.96
N LYS A 33 -16.59 7.27 -22.25
CA LYS A 33 -16.28 7.86 -23.56
C LYS A 33 -14.77 8.06 -23.74
N ASN A 34 -14.09 8.49 -22.69
CA ASN A 34 -12.65 8.72 -22.66
C ASN A 34 -12.04 8.16 -21.36
N VAL A 35 -10.87 7.56 -21.46
CA VAL A 35 -10.10 7.09 -20.31
C VAL A 35 -8.72 7.73 -20.36
N TYR A 36 -8.35 8.43 -19.30
CA TYR A 36 -7.07 9.11 -19.17
C TYR A 36 -6.19 8.37 -18.18
N PHE A 37 -4.96 8.15 -18.55
CA PHE A 37 -3.93 7.63 -17.66
C PHE A 37 -3.15 8.80 -17.04
N ALA A 38 -3.11 8.84 -15.71
CA ALA A 38 -2.35 9.82 -14.94
C ALA A 38 -0.93 9.31 -14.68
N GLY A 39 -0.11 9.27 -15.72
CA GLY A 39 1.31 9.00 -15.62
C GLY A 39 2.14 10.27 -15.46
N LYS A 40 3.36 10.26 -15.99
CA LYS A 40 4.22 11.44 -16.05
C LYS A 40 3.56 12.60 -16.79
N LYS A 41 2.73 12.28 -17.79
CA LYS A 41 1.83 13.20 -18.49
C LYS A 41 0.44 12.58 -18.51
N PHE A 42 -0.61 13.42 -18.50
CA PHE A 42 -1.98 12.96 -18.76
C PHE A 42 -2.06 12.48 -20.22
N GLN A 43 -2.43 11.23 -20.41
CA GLN A 43 -2.53 10.62 -21.73
C GLN A 43 -3.91 9.98 -21.90
N LEU A 44 -4.58 10.31 -23.02
CA LEU A 44 -5.78 9.60 -23.44
C LEU A 44 -5.39 8.21 -23.93
N ILE A 45 -5.96 7.18 -23.37
CA ILE A 45 -5.81 5.80 -23.85
C ILE A 45 -6.92 5.53 -24.87
N ASN A 46 -6.56 5.37 -26.12
CA ASN A 46 -7.52 5.10 -27.18
C ASN A 46 -8.07 3.68 -27.09
N LYS A 47 -9.38 3.53 -27.14
CA LYS A 47 -10.09 2.24 -27.05
C LYS A 47 -9.60 1.19 -28.05
N LYS A 48 -9.21 1.61 -29.26
CA LYS A 48 -8.78 0.69 -30.33
C LYS A 48 -7.39 0.10 -30.11
N ASN A 49 -6.55 0.74 -29.30
CA ASN A 49 -5.10 0.41 -29.18
C ASN A 49 -4.63 0.33 -27.73
N ILE A 50 -5.48 -0.14 -26.80
CA ILE A 50 -5.20 -0.16 -25.35
C ILE A 50 -3.89 -0.86 -25.05
N GLU A 51 -3.73 -2.13 -25.48
CA GLU A 51 -2.53 -2.92 -25.17
C GLU A 51 -1.27 -2.30 -25.76
N LYS A 52 -1.34 -1.83 -27.01
CA LYS A 52 -0.19 -1.17 -27.67
C LYS A 52 0.26 0.07 -26.92
N GLN A 53 -0.68 0.92 -26.46
CA GLN A 53 -0.34 2.14 -25.74
C GLN A 53 0.22 1.83 -24.36
N ILE A 54 -0.34 0.85 -23.63
CA ILE A 54 0.16 0.44 -22.33
C ILE A 54 1.50 -0.29 -22.44
N SER A 55 1.75 -1.02 -23.53
CA SER A 55 3.04 -1.68 -23.76
C SER A 55 4.21 -0.70 -23.89
N LEU A 56 3.95 0.52 -24.32
CA LEU A 56 4.97 1.59 -24.43
C LEU A 56 5.40 2.17 -23.08
N LEU A 57 4.64 1.94 -22.01
CA LEU A 57 5.01 2.35 -20.64
C LEU A 57 6.07 1.40 -20.08
N ASN A 58 7.36 1.65 -20.37
CA ASN A 58 8.44 0.71 -20.09
C ASN A 58 9.29 1.08 -18.86
N LYS A 59 9.10 2.28 -18.31
CA LYS A 59 9.87 2.79 -17.18
C LYS A 59 8.93 3.05 -16.00
N ILE A 60 9.43 2.84 -14.79
CA ILE A 60 8.72 3.18 -13.58
C ILE A 60 8.31 4.66 -13.55
N SER A 61 9.16 5.52 -14.11
CA SER A 61 8.88 6.97 -14.23
C SER A 61 7.71 7.32 -15.15
N ASP A 62 7.21 6.37 -15.96
CA ASP A 62 6.03 6.58 -16.79
C ASP A 62 4.72 6.56 -15.94
N PHE A 63 4.81 6.03 -14.73
CA PHE A 63 3.70 5.90 -13.79
C PHE A 63 3.81 6.93 -12.66
N LYS A 64 2.66 7.39 -12.17
CA LYS A 64 2.57 8.16 -10.94
C LYS A 64 2.01 7.26 -9.84
N PHE A 65 2.83 6.96 -8.86
CA PHE A 65 2.42 6.17 -7.71
C PHE A 65 2.07 7.07 -6.54
N SER A 66 1.04 6.69 -5.81
CA SER A 66 0.75 7.23 -4.49
C SER A 66 0.38 6.09 -3.55
N ALA A 67 0.80 6.18 -2.31
CA ALA A 67 0.43 5.24 -1.26
C ALA A 67 -0.32 6.02 -0.18
N VAL A 68 -1.57 5.65 0.05
CA VAL A 68 -2.42 6.25 1.10
C VAL A 68 -2.52 5.33 2.32
N HIS A 69 -2.34 4.02 2.11
CA HIS A 69 -2.41 3.01 3.15
C HIS A 69 -1.00 2.53 3.49
N ILE A 70 -0.28 3.35 4.27
CA ILE A 70 1.06 3.02 4.73
C ILE A 70 0.93 2.11 5.95
N LEU A 71 1.46 0.90 5.86
CA LEU A 71 1.41 -0.13 6.88
C LEU A 71 2.82 -0.62 7.21
N GLY A 72 2.99 -1.18 8.42
CA GLY A 72 4.26 -1.72 8.85
C GLY A 72 5.26 -0.65 9.25
N GLY A 73 6.52 -1.03 9.36
CA GLY A 73 7.62 -0.17 9.81
C GLY A 73 8.11 -0.53 11.21
N ILE A 74 7.24 -1.10 12.05
CA ILE A 74 7.62 -1.57 13.39
C ILE A 74 7.29 -3.06 13.49
N LYS A 75 8.34 -3.87 13.67
CA LYS A 75 8.18 -5.30 13.83
C LYS A 75 7.62 -5.61 15.21
N SER A 76 6.37 -6.10 15.25
CA SER A 76 5.64 -6.45 16.45
C SER A 76 5.56 -7.96 16.67
N GLY A 77 5.48 -8.39 17.91
CA GLY A 77 5.33 -9.79 18.30
C GLY A 77 6.33 -10.25 19.38
N GLU A 78 6.24 -11.52 19.76
CA GLU A 78 7.00 -12.06 20.90
C GLU A 78 8.43 -12.49 20.53
N LYS A 79 8.77 -12.62 19.25
CA LYS A 79 10.10 -13.02 18.82
C LYS A 79 11.16 -11.99 19.26
N LYS A 80 12.38 -12.46 19.55
CA LYS A 80 13.50 -11.62 20.01
C LYS A 80 13.83 -10.44 19.08
N ASN A 81 13.61 -10.61 17.77
CA ASN A 81 13.86 -9.60 16.76
C ASN A 81 12.68 -8.62 16.53
N CYS A 82 11.65 -8.66 17.38
CA CYS A 82 10.57 -7.70 17.38
C CYS A 82 10.88 -6.57 18.36
N ILE A 83 10.67 -5.34 17.92
CA ILE A 83 10.95 -4.12 18.70
C ILE A 83 9.89 -3.93 19.78
N VAL A 84 8.64 -4.23 19.45
CA VAL A 84 7.50 -4.20 20.35
C VAL A 84 6.90 -5.59 20.51
N ASP A 85 6.18 -5.81 21.60
CA ASP A 85 5.41 -7.02 21.82
C ASP A 85 4.14 -7.07 20.94
N SER A 86 3.32 -8.10 21.12
CA SER A 86 2.06 -8.27 20.36
C SER A 86 1.02 -7.19 20.63
N PHE A 87 1.14 -6.44 21.71
CA PHE A 87 0.25 -5.36 22.10
C PHE A 87 0.83 -3.95 21.88
N GLY A 88 1.97 -3.87 21.21
CA GLY A 88 2.61 -2.61 20.84
C GLY A 88 3.49 -1.98 21.91
N LYS A 89 3.72 -2.65 23.05
CA LYS A 89 4.62 -2.16 24.09
C LYS A 89 6.07 -2.32 23.64
N LEU A 90 6.87 -1.26 23.76
CA LEU A 90 8.28 -1.28 23.45
C LEU A 90 9.03 -2.17 24.44
N LYS A 91 9.79 -3.16 23.98
CA LYS A 91 10.43 -4.16 24.86
C LYS A 91 11.51 -3.59 25.76
N GLU A 92 12.19 -2.55 25.29
CA GLU A 92 13.28 -1.89 26.04
C GLU A 92 12.78 -0.76 26.97
N HIS A 93 11.49 -0.37 26.87
CA HIS A 93 10.93 0.73 27.64
C HIS A 93 9.55 0.40 28.20
N LYS A 94 9.38 0.58 29.51
CA LYS A 94 8.16 0.18 30.22
C LYS A 94 6.92 1.03 29.88
N ASN A 95 7.12 2.29 29.51
CA ASN A 95 6.06 3.29 29.39
C ASN A 95 5.83 3.79 27.95
N ILE A 96 6.37 3.09 26.94
CA ILE A 96 6.18 3.47 25.54
C ILE A 96 5.38 2.39 24.83
N PHE A 97 4.28 2.84 24.20
CA PHE A 97 3.38 2.00 23.44
C PHE A 97 3.16 2.59 22.05
N ILE A 98 3.15 1.74 21.05
CA ILE A 98 2.83 2.06 19.68
C ILE A 98 1.43 1.52 19.39
N ASN A 99 0.55 2.34 18.83
CA ASN A 99 -0.83 1.94 18.62
C ASN A 99 -1.42 2.51 17.32
N ASP A 100 -0.77 2.23 16.22
CA ASP A 100 -1.15 2.69 14.89
C ASP A 100 -0.90 1.62 13.80
N SER A 101 -1.03 2.01 12.54
CA SER A 101 -0.85 1.14 11.38
C SER A 101 0.57 0.58 11.21
N SER A 102 1.57 1.13 11.89
CA SER A 102 2.94 0.63 11.84
C SER A 102 3.10 -0.77 12.44
N LEU A 103 2.17 -1.18 13.31
CA LEU A 103 2.12 -2.54 13.88
C LEU A 103 1.61 -3.62 12.91
N ILE A 104 1.06 -3.24 11.77
CA ILE A 104 0.51 -4.18 10.78
C ILE A 104 1.64 -4.63 9.86
N ASN A 105 2.22 -5.80 10.15
CA ASN A 105 3.39 -6.34 9.43
C ASN A 105 3.04 -7.04 8.10
N HIS A 106 1.78 -7.09 7.72
CA HIS A 106 1.31 -7.77 6.51
C HIS A 106 0.55 -6.83 5.59
N ASN A 107 0.67 -7.07 4.28
CA ASN A 107 -0.11 -6.35 3.30
C ASN A 107 -1.59 -6.72 3.44
N LEU A 108 -2.41 -5.71 3.67
CA LEU A 108 -3.86 -5.86 3.61
C LEU A 108 -4.32 -5.63 2.17
N LEU A 109 -5.15 -6.54 1.66
CA LEU A 109 -5.74 -6.41 0.32
C LEU A 109 -6.92 -5.42 0.29
N LYS A 110 -7.26 -4.83 1.42
CA LYS A 110 -8.39 -3.90 1.62
C LYS A 110 -7.95 -2.69 2.44
N ASN A 111 -8.80 -1.67 2.47
CA ASN A 111 -8.59 -0.48 3.29
C ASN A 111 -8.36 -0.86 4.76
N PRO A 112 -7.29 -0.37 5.39
CA PRO A 112 -6.84 -0.88 6.70
C PRO A 112 -7.57 -0.28 7.90
N GLN A 113 -8.42 0.74 7.74
CA GLN A 113 -8.99 1.51 8.84
C GLN A 113 -9.66 0.63 9.90
N GLY A 114 -10.54 -0.29 9.50
CA GLY A 114 -11.20 -1.20 10.44
C GLY A 114 -10.21 -2.07 11.21
N THR A 115 -9.17 -2.58 10.54
CA THR A 115 -8.11 -3.38 11.16
C THR A 115 -7.29 -2.56 12.14
N VAL A 116 -6.92 -1.33 11.78
CA VAL A 116 -6.19 -0.41 12.68
C VAL A 116 -7.01 -0.12 13.93
N MET A 117 -8.29 0.19 13.77
CA MET A 117 -9.21 0.44 14.91
C MET A 117 -9.35 -0.78 15.82
N ALA A 118 -9.49 -1.98 15.25
CA ALA A 118 -9.60 -3.23 16.02
C ALA A 118 -8.32 -3.51 16.82
N ILE A 119 -7.15 -3.33 16.21
CA ILE A 119 -5.86 -3.49 16.88
C ILE A 119 -5.71 -2.45 17.98
N ALA A 120 -6.04 -1.19 17.73
CA ALA A 120 -5.95 -0.12 18.71
C ALA A 120 -6.83 -0.40 19.92
N LEU A 121 -8.08 -0.83 19.70
CA LEU A 121 -9.00 -1.17 20.77
C LEU A 121 -8.50 -2.37 21.59
N ARG A 122 -7.99 -3.42 20.93
CA ARG A 122 -7.42 -4.59 21.60
C ARG A 122 -6.24 -4.18 22.50
N ASN A 123 -5.34 -3.36 21.99
CA ASN A 123 -4.14 -2.95 22.70
C ASN A 123 -4.49 -2.06 23.92
N ILE A 124 -5.44 -1.13 23.77
CA ILE A 124 -5.90 -0.30 24.89
C ILE A 124 -6.59 -1.15 25.97
N LYS A 125 -7.43 -2.12 25.59
CA LYS A 125 -8.04 -3.03 26.57
C LYS A 125 -6.97 -3.81 27.34
N ASN A 126 -5.96 -4.33 26.65
CA ASN A 126 -4.84 -5.02 27.31
C ASN A 126 -4.07 -4.08 28.24
N PHE A 127 -3.78 -2.86 27.83
CA PHE A 127 -3.13 -1.86 28.68
C PHE A 127 -3.90 -1.61 29.97
N LEU A 128 -5.22 -1.36 29.88
CA LEU A 128 -6.07 -1.06 31.05
C LEU A 128 -6.21 -2.24 32.02
N THR A 129 -6.00 -3.47 31.57
CA THR A 129 -6.06 -4.67 32.45
C THR A 129 -4.74 -4.97 33.16
N HIS A 130 -3.65 -4.33 32.75
CA HIS A 130 -2.30 -4.60 33.28
C HIS A 130 -1.62 -3.37 33.89
N VAL A 131 -2.34 -2.29 34.05
CA VAL A 131 -2.00 -1.09 34.82
C VAL A 131 -2.89 -1.04 36.06
#